data_cf84f77d2bfd6b585abd823b32052dd2
#
_entry.id   cf84f77d2bfd6b585abd823b32052dd2
#
_cell.length_a   1.000
_cell.length_b   1.000
_cell.length_c   1.000
_cell.angle_alpha   90.00
_cell.angle_beta   90.00
_cell.angle_gamma   90.00
#
_symmetry.space_group_name_H-M   'P 1'
#
loop_
_entity.id
_entity.type
_entity.pdbx_description
1 polymer ?
#
loop_
_entity_poly.entity_id
_entity_poly.type
_entity_poly.pdbx_seq_one_letter_code
_entity_poly.pdbx_strand_id
1 'polypeptide(L)'
;GSKSYVDILMDAAAQSGVSPYVLAAMILQEQGTNGGTPLISGNYSGYSGYYNFFNVEAYQSGSMSATQMGLRYASPWNTVEKSILGGAQNYGDNYVKAGQNTFYLKKFNVQGSNPYKHQYMSNVQGAASEAERLSKAYSSLKSSALEFQIPVFNNMPAQACSAPTGDGSPNNKLSGLSADGFSLTPSFSKDTTSYNLIVD
;
A
#
# COMPACT_ATOMS: atom_id res chain seq x y z
N GLY A 1 -11.18 10.47 -28.88
CA GLY A 1 -10.17 9.42 -28.71
C GLY A 1 -10.20 8.89 -27.29
N SER A 2 -9.79 7.65 -27.08
CA SER A 2 -9.62 7.10 -25.71
C SER A 2 -8.46 7.82 -25.01
N LYS A 3 -8.62 8.17 -23.74
CA LYS A 3 -7.55 8.72 -22.90
C LYS A 3 -6.43 7.68 -22.73
N SER A 4 -5.19 8.15 -22.67
CA SER A 4 -4.08 7.28 -22.29
C SER A 4 -4.17 6.91 -20.79
N TYR A 5 -3.51 5.82 -20.37
CA TYR A 5 -3.42 5.47 -18.95
C TYR A 5 -2.75 6.58 -18.12
N VAL A 6 -1.80 7.31 -18.70
CA VAL A 6 -1.16 8.45 -18.05
C VAL A 6 -2.18 9.55 -17.78
N ASP A 7 -3.00 9.91 -18.77
CA ASP A 7 -4.05 10.94 -18.59
C ASP A 7 -5.06 10.50 -17.52
N ILE A 8 -5.49 9.24 -17.55
CA ILE A 8 -6.42 8.69 -16.56
C ILE A 8 -5.83 8.75 -15.14
N LEU A 9 -4.57 8.40 -14.98
CA LEU A 9 -3.88 8.46 -13.69
C LEU A 9 -3.71 9.90 -13.18
N MET A 10 -3.38 10.84 -14.09
CA MET A 10 -3.28 12.26 -13.73
C MET A 10 -4.62 12.83 -13.31
N ASP A 11 -5.70 12.52 -14.03
CA ASP A 11 -7.06 12.93 -13.68
C ASP A 11 -7.52 12.33 -12.35
N ALA A 12 -7.22 11.04 -12.13
CA ALA A 12 -7.54 10.36 -10.88
C ALA A 12 -6.76 10.95 -9.69
N ALA A 13 -5.50 11.29 -9.88
CA ALA A 13 -4.66 11.94 -8.88
C ALA A 13 -5.22 13.32 -8.50
N ALA A 14 -5.58 14.13 -9.48
CA ALA A 14 -6.15 15.47 -9.26
C ALA A 14 -7.46 15.40 -8.47
N GLN A 15 -8.30 14.39 -8.71
CA GLN A 15 -9.61 14.25 -8.06
C GLN A 15 -9.53 13.57 -6.68
N SER A 16 -8.61 12.63 -6.48
CA SER A 16 -8.49 11.88 -5.23
C SER A 16 -7.54 12.51 -4.21
N GLY A 17 -6.63 13.37 -4.65
CA GLY A 17 -5.52 13.88 -3.85
C GLY A 17 -4.38 12.88 -3.63
N VAL A 18 -4.39 11.76 -4.37
CA VAL A 18 -3.35 10.74 -4.29
C VAL A 18 -2.31 10.97 -5.39
N SER A 19 -1.02 10.89 -5.06
CA SER A 19 0.05 11.01 -6.07
C SER A 19 -0.14 10.03 -7.23
N PRO A 20 -0.03 10.46 -8.50
CA PRO A 20 -0.19 9.57 -9.65
C PRO A 20 0.85 8.43 -9.66
N TYR A 21 2.02 8.66 -9.11
CA TYR A 21 3.05 7.63 -8.94
C TYR A 21 2.64 6.56 -7.92
N VAL A 22 2.00 6.97 -6.83
CA VAL A 22 1.45 6.04 -5.83
C VAL A 22 0.34 5.21 -6.46
N LEU A 23 -0.58 5.83 -7.21
CA LEU A 23 -1.63 5.11 -7.93
C LEU A 23 -1.06 4.08 -8.91
N ALA A 24 -0.08 4.48 -9.71
CA ALA A 24 0.59 3.56 -10.64
C ALA A 24 1.29 2.40 -9.91
N ALA A 25 2.01 2.69 -8.83
CA ALA A 25 2.70 1.67 -8.04
C ALA A 25 1.72 0.68 -7.39
N MET A 26 0.60 1.16 -6.87
CA MET A 26 -0.46 0.31 -6.32
C MET A 26 -1.06 -0.60 -7.39
N ILE A 27 -1.39 -0.06 -8.56
CA ILE A 27 -1.92 -0.87 -9.67
C ILE A 27 -0.93 -1.94 -10.08
N LEU A 28 0.35 -1.60 -10.23
CA LEU A 28 1.39 -2.58 -10.56
C LEU A 28 1.55 -3.66 -9.49
N GLN A 29 1.39 -3.30 -8.22
CA GLN A 29 1.42 -4.25 -7.11
C GLN A 29 0.24 -5.21 -7.16
N GLU A 30 -0.96 -4.71 -7.37
CA GLU A 30 -2.20 -5.49 -7.34
C GLU A 30 -2.40 -6.32 -8.61
N GLN A 31 -2.01 -5.81 -9.78
CA GLN A 31 -2.25 -6.44 -11.07
C GLN A 31 -1.01 -7.12 -11.67
N GLY A 32 0.15 -6.95 -11.05
CA GLY A 32 1.43 -7.40 -11.58
C GLY A 32 1.91 -6.55 -12.76
N THR A 33 3.18 -6.72 -13.12
CA THR A 33 3.83 -5.93 -14.18
C THR A 33 3.26 -6.19 -15.58
N ASN A 34 2.62 -7.34 -15.78
CA ASN A 34 2.02 -7.73 -17.05
C ASN A 34 0.53 -7.38 -17.16
N GLY A 35 -0.08 -6.87 -16.10
CA GLY A 35 -1.49 -6.47 -16.10
C GLY A 35 -2.47 -7.58 -16.51
N GLY A 36 -2.17 -8.83 -16.16
CA GLY A 36 -2.90 -10.01 -16.66
C GLY A 36 -3.94 -10.59 -15.71
N THR A 37 -4.37 -9.85 -14.68
CA THR A 37 -5.34 -10.42 -13.73
C THR A 37 -6.78 -10.40 -14.27
N PRO A 38 -7.63 -11.33 -13.83
CA PRO A 38 -9.06 -11.33 -14.20
C PRO A 38 -9.80 -10.05 -13.78
N LEU A 39 -9.33 -9.36 -12.73
CA LEU A 39 -9.95 -8.14 -12.20
C LEU A 39 -9.87 -6.93 -13.14
N ILE A 40 -8.95 -6.94 -14.10
CA ILE A 40 -8.80 -5.88 -15.10
C ILE A 40 -8.98 -6.35 -16.54
N SER A 41 -9.39 -7.60 -16.73
CA SER A 41 -9.57 -8.18 -18.09
C SER A 41 -10.79 -7.62 -18.83
N GLY A 42 -11.82 -7.20 -18.10
CA GLY A 42 -13.10 -6.78 -18.67
C GLY A 42 -13.92 -7.91 -19.28
N ASN A 43 -13.49 -9.17 -19.18
CA ASN A 43 -14.15 -10.32 -19.79
C ASN A 43 -14.41 -11.48 -18.82
N TYR A 44 -14.38 -11.25 -17.52
CA TYR A 44 -14.65 -12.29 -16.53
C TYR A 44 -16.13 -12.72 -16.59
N SER A 45 -16.37 -14.03 -16.64
CA SER A 45 -17.72 -14.60 -16.76
C SER A 45 -18.65 -14.11 -15.64
N GLY A 46 -19.81 -13.61 -16.00
CA GLY A 46 -20.79 -13.01 -15.08
C GLY A 46 -20.50 -11.56 -14.70
N TYR A 47 -19.34 -11.01 -15.06
CA TYR A 47 -18.92 -9.63 -14.77
C TYR A 47 -18.24 -8.96 -15.97
N SER A 48 -18.65 -9.31 -17.17
CA SER A 48 -18.10 -8.73 -18.40
C SER A 48 -18.31 -7.21 -18.44
N GLY A 49 -17.26 -6.48 -18.81
CA GLY A 49 -17.26 -5.02 -18.87
C GLY A 49 -16.98 -4.31 -17.55
N TYR A 50 -16.70 -5.03 -16.47
CA TYR A 50 -16.33 -4.45 -15.18
C TYR A 50 -14.83 -4.61 -14.89
N TYR A 51 -14.28 -3.64 -14.15
CA TYR A 51 -12.84 -3.55 -13.86
C TYR A 51 -12.61 -3.19 -12.40
N ASN A 52 -11.56 -3.73 -11.78
CA ASN A 52 -11.13 -3.37 -10.42
C ASN A 52 -9.59 -3.30 -10.35
N PHE A 53 -9.03 -2.15 -10.68
CA PHE A 53 -7.59 -1.95 -10.77
C PHE A 53 -6.86 -1.97 -9.43
N PHE A 54 -7.55 -1.72 -8.33
CA PHE A 54 -6.95 -1.65 -6.99
C PHE A 54 -7.35 -2.81 -6.08
N ASN A 55 -7.99 -3.87 -6.61
CA ASN A 55 -8.46 -5.02 -5.86
C ASN A 55 -9.35 -4.65 -4.64
N VAL A 56 -10.07 -3.53 -4.74
CA VAL A 56 -10.96 -3.09 -3.66
C VAL A 56 -11.99 -4.18 -3.38
N GLU A 57 -12.15 -4.55 -2.09
CA GLU A 57 -13.06 -5.64 -1.66
C GLU A 57 -12.82 -7.00 -2.35
N ALA A 58 -11.64 -7.24 -2.87
CA ALA A 58 -11.25 -8.49 -3.51
C ALA A 58 -10.75 -9.51 -2.47
N TYR A 59 -11.66 -10.06 -1.69
CA TYR A 59 -11.40 -11.15 -0.73
C TYR A 59 -12.40 -12.29 -0.89
N GLN A 60 -12.04 -13.48 -0.47
CA GLN A 60 -12.96 -14.62 -0.50
C GLN A 60 -14.04 -14.46 0.56
N SER A 61 -15.30 -14.61 0.17
CA SER A 61 -16.45 -14.54 1.08
C SER A 61 -17.49 -15.60 0.74
N GLY A 62 -17.71 -16.52 1.65
CA GLY A 62 -18.61 -17.65 1.41
C GLY A 62 -18.21 -18.46 0.18
N SER A 63 -19.12 -18.65 -0.77
CA SER A 63 -18.86 -19.34 -2.05
C SER A 63 -18.23 -18.45 -3.13
N MET A 64 -18.12 -17.14 -2.91
CA MET A 64 -17.55 -16.21 -3.89
C MET A 64 -16.04 -16.13 -3.74
N SER A 65 -15.33 -16.27 -4.87
CA SER A 65 -13.89 -16.03 -4.93
C SER A 65 -13.54 -14.55 -4.73
N ALA A 66 -12.29 -14.26 -4.40
CA ALA A 66 -11.78 -12.88 -4.31
C ALA A 66 -12.06 -12.08 -5.59
N THR A 67 -11.86 -12.68 -6.76
CA THR A 67 -12.17 -12.06 -8.06
C THR A 67 -13.65 -11.71 -8.20
N GLN A 68 -14.53 -12.62 -7.85
CA GLN A 68 -15.98 -12.39 -7.92
C GLN A 68 -16.42 -11.28 -6.97
N MET A 69 -15.90 -11.26 -5.73
CA MET A 69 -16.20 -10.23 -4.76
C MET A 69 -15.70 -8.86 -5.25
N GLY A 70 -14.46 -8.76 -5.71
CA GLY A 70 -13.91 -7.52 -6.23
C GLY A 70 -14.64 -6.98 -7.44
N LEU A 71 -15.06 -7.84 -8.39
CA LEU A 71 -15.86 -7.44 -9.55
C LEU A 71 -17.32 -7.09 -9.20
N ARG A 72 -17.89 -7.77 -8.22
CA ARG A 72 -19.19 -7.40 -7.68
C ARG A 72 -19.17 -6.02 -7.03
N TYR A 73 -18.16 -5.72 -6.23
CA TYR A 73 -17.95 -4.37 -5.69
C TYR A 73 -17.77 -3.34 -6.79
N ALA A 74 -17.01 -3.69 -7.83
CA ALA A 74 -16.72 -2.83 -8.97
C ALA A 74 -17.89 -2.68 -9.96
N SER A 75 -19.09 -3.14 -9.64
CA SER A 75 -20.23 -3.06 -10.58
C SER A 75 -20.56 -1.65 -11.12
N PRO A 76 -20.24 -0.52 -10.45
CA PRO A 76 -20.35 0.82 -11.06
C PRO A 76 -19.18 1.15 -12.00
N TRP A 77 -18.08 0.38 -11.99
CA TRP A 77 -16.85 0.66 -12.74
C TRP A 77 -16.81 -0.10 -14.07
N ASN A 78 -17.67 0.30 -14.98
CA ASN A 78 -17.82 -0.33 -16.29
C ASN A 78 -16.88 0.22 -17.38
N THR A 79 -15.86 0.95 -16.99
CA THR A 79 -14.74 1.38 -17.84
C THR A 79 -13.45 1.41 -17.03
N VAL A 80 -12.31 1.31 -17.71
CA VAL A 80 -10.98 1.45 -17.11
C VAL A 80 -10.87 2.77 -16.35
N GLU A 81 -11.29 3.87 -16.96
CA GLU A 81 -11.25 5.20 -16.34
C GLU A 81 -12.06 5.26 -15.05
N LYS A 82 -13.29 4.76 -15.06
CA LYS A 82 -14.13 4.72 -13.84
C LYS A 82 -13.53 3.86 -12.75
N SER A 83 -12.91 2.76 -13.10
CA SER A 83 -12.27 1.87 -12.13
C SER A 83 -11.03 2.52 -11.51
N ILE A 84 -10.19 3.15 -12.29
CA ILE A 84 -8.99 3.83 -11.79
C ILE A 84 -9.40 5.03 -10.92
N LEU A 85 -10.35 5.84 -11.37
CA LEU A 85 -10.86 6.97 -10.59
C LEU A 85 -11.53 6.51 -9.28
N GLY A 86 -12.43 5.53 -9.37
CA GLY A 86 -13.17 5.04 -8.19
C GLY A 86 -12.26 4.39 -7.15
N GLY A 87 -11.28 3.61 -7.58
CA GLY A 87 -10.27 3.04 -6.68
C GLY A 87 -9.35 4.09 -6.06
N ALA A 88 -8.95 5.10 -6.84
CA ALA A 88 -8.16 6.23 -6.35
C ALA A 88 -8.94 7.05 -5.31
N GLN A 89 -10.22 7.33 -5.56
CA GLN A 89 -11.09 8.01 -4.60
C GLN A 89 -11.29 7.20 -3.33
N ASN A 90 -11.52 5.89 -3.46
CA ASN A 90 -11.64 5.00 -2.31
C ASN A 90 -10.38 5.07 -1.42
N TYR A 91 -9.19 4.98 -2.03
CA TYR A 91 -7.95 5.09 -1.28
C TYR A 91 -7.73 6.50 -0.71
N GLY A 92 -7.99 7.54 -1.50
CA GLY A 92 -7.87 8.93 -1.08
C GLY A 92 -8.75 9.26 0.12
N ASP A 93 -10.02 8.84 0.08
CA ASP A 93 -10.99 9.12 1.14
C ASP A 93 -10.73 8.32 2.42
N ASN A 94 -10.41 7.04 2.27
CA ASN A 94 -10.26 6.16 3.43
C ASN A 94 -8.89 6.28 4.11
N TYR A 95 -7.83 6.66 3.39
CA TYR A 95 -6.47 6.69 3.94
C TYR A 95 -5.85 8.09 3.90
N VAL A 96 -5.72 8.69 2.72
CA VAL A 96 -4.97 9.94 2.57
C VAL A 96 -5.63 11.10 3.33
N LYS A 97 -6.94 11.30 3.16
CA LYS A 97 -7.70 12.33 3.87
C LYS A 97 -7.86 12.04 5.37
N ALA A 98 -7.71 10.78 5.76
CA ALA A 98 -7.68 10.39 7.16
C ALA A 98 -6.30 10.60 7.84
N GLY A 99 -5.33 11.17 7.12
CA GLY A 99 -3.98 11.40 7.62
C GLY A 99 -3.02 10.22 7.46
N GLN A 100 -3.46 9.12 6.86
CA GLN A 100 -2.66 7.95 6.54
C GLN A 100 -2.04 8.09 5.14
N ASN A 101 -1.34 9.19 4.89
CA ASN A 101 -0.90 9.65 3.58
C ASN A 101 0.52 9.25 3.19
N THR A 102 1.15 8.37 3.96
CA THR A 102 2.41 7.69 3.60
C THR A 102 2.22 6.17 3.70
N PHE A 103 3.11 5.38 3.10
CA PHE A 103 3.03 3.93 3.22
C PHE A 103 3.16 3.46 4.67
N TYR A 104 4.00 4.14 5.44
CA TYR A 104 4.14 3.88 6.87
C TYR A 104 2.83 4.17 7.62
N LEU A 105 2.29 5.38 7.49
CA LEU A 105 1.05 5.77 8.16
C LEU A 105 -0.17 4.98 7.68
N LYS A 106 -0.21 4.62 6.38
CA LYS A 106 -1.22 3.71 5.83
C LYS A 106 -1.21 2.36 6.54
N LYS A 107 -0.02 1.81 6.79
CA LYS A 107 0.13 0.51 7.44
C LYS A 107 -0.08 0.57 8.94
N PHE A 108 0.58 1.48 9.64
CA PHE A 108 0.65 1.42 11.11
C PHE A 108 -0.31 2.37 11.81
N ASN A 109 -0.77 3.42 11.12
CA ASN A 109 -1.73 4.40 11.63
C ASN A 109 -1.40 4.89 13.05
N VAL A 110 -0.17 5.37 13.24
CA VAL A 110 0.37 5.74 14.56
C VAL A 110 -0.01 7.14 15.03
N GLN A 111 -0.82 7.86 14.25
CA GLN A 111 -1.24 9.22 14.57
C GLN A 111 -2.72 9.44 14.25
N GLY A 112 -3.26 10.61 14.63
CA GLY A 112 -4.64 10.98 14.40
C GLY A 112 -5.58 10.54 15.51
N SER A 113 -6.88 10.54 15.24
CA SER A 113 -7.92 10.29 16.25
C SER A 113 -8.19 8.82 16.55
N ASN A 114 -7.66 7.91 15.75
CA ASN A 114 -7.92 6.47 15.85
C ASN A 114 -6.64 5.65 15.64
N PRO A 115 -5.59 5.88 16.46
CA PRO A 115 -4.29 5.26 16.28
C PRO A 115 -4.37 3.73 16.37
N TYR A 116 -3.50 3.06 15.63
CA TYR A 116 -3.32 1.60 15.56
C TYR A 116 -4.50 0.81 14.99
N LYS A 117 -5.57 1.48 14.57
CA LYS A 117 -6.70 0.89 13.88
C LYS A 117 -6.68 1.27 12.40
N HIS A 118 -7.55 0.64 11.62
CA HIS A 118 -7.65 0.92 10.18
C HIS A 118 -6.31 0.77 9.43
N GLN A 119 -5.59 -0.31 9.73
CA GLN A 119 -4.34 -0.64 9.05
C GLN A 119 -4.64 -1.27 7.68
N TYR A 120 -3.93 -0.81 6.66
CA TYR A 120 -4.19 -1.20 5.27
C TYR A 120 -4.04 -2.71 5.00
N MET A 121 -3.01 -3.34 5.56
CA MET A 121 -2.70 -4.75 5.30
C MET A 121 -2.21 -5.46 6.57
N SER A 122 -2.34 -6.78 6.61
CA SER A 122 -1.81 -7.60 7.70
C SER A 122 -0.29 -7.80 7.63
N ASN A 123 0.30 -7.76 6.42
CA ASN A 123 1.74 -7.93 6.23
C ASN A 123 2.53 -6.76 6.82
N VAL A 124 3.34 -7.04 7.83
CA VAL A 124 4.17 -6.03 8.52
C VAL A 124 5.21 -5.42 7.58
N GLN A 125 5.76 -6.19 6.64
CA GLN A 125 6.77 -5.74 5.68
C GLN A 125 6.15 -5.02 4.47
N GLY A 126 4.83 -5.02 4.32
CA GLY A 126 4.15 -4.48 3.15
C GLY A 126 4.49 -3.03 2.87
N ALA A 127 4.52 -2.18 3.91
CA ALA A 127 4.86 -0.76 3.76
C ALA A 127 6.29 -0.55 3.22
N ALA A 128 7.26 -1.34 3.70
CA ALA A 128 8.64 -1.27 3.23
C ALA A 128 8.76 -1.74 1.78
N SER A 129 8.07 -2.84 1.43
CA SER A 129 8.06 -3.37 0.05
C SER A 129 7.41 -2.41 -0.95
N GLU A 130 6.33 -1.75 -0.55
CA GLU A 130 5.69 -0.71 -1.38
C GLU A 130 6.61 0.50 -1.57
N ALA A 131 7.25 0.96 -0.49
CA ALA A 131 8.18 2.08 -0.53
C ALA A 131 9.40 1.77 -1.42
N GLU A 132 9.94 0.55 -1.37
CA GLU A 132 11.04 0.13 -2.24
C GLU A 132 10.64 0.14 -3.72
N ARG A 133 9.47 -0.38 -4.05
CA ARG A 133 8.96 -0.36 -5.43
C ARG A 133 8.76 1.07 -5.94
N LEU A 134 8.18 1.93 -5.11
CA LEU A 134 8.01 3.33 -5.45
C LEU A 134 9.35 4.04 -5.62
N SER A 135 10.31 3.79 -4.72
CA SER A 135 11.67 4.36 -4.80
C SER A 135 12.36 4.00 -6.13
N LYS A 136 12.18 2.77 -6.61
CA LYS A 136 12.69 2.36 -7.94
C LYS A 136 12.02 3.15 -9.07
N ALA A 137 10.72 3.38 -9.00
CA ALA A 137 10.00 4.21 -9.97
C ALA A 137 10.48 5.66 -9.97
N TYR A 138 10.77 6.23 -8.78
CA TYR A 138 11.32 7.58 -8.64
C TYR A 138 12.82 7.70 -8.98
N SER A 139 13.53 6.60 -9.14
CA SER A 139 14.98 6.64 -9.40
C SER A 139 15.36 7.42 -10.67
N SER A 140 14.47 7.46 -11.64
CA SER A 140 14.61 8.27 -12.86
C SER A 140 14.21 9.74 -12.69
N LEU A 141 13.59 10.11 -11.56
CA LEU A 141 13.05 11.44 -11.27
C LEU A 141 13.85 12.17 -10.17
N LYS A 142 15.15 11.92 -10.09
CA LYS A 142 16.05 12.45 -9.04
C LYS A 142 16.05 13.98 -8.88
N SER A 143 15.55 14.71 -9.85
CA SER A 143 15.42 16.17 -9.82
C SER A 143 14.08 16.66 -9.25
N SER A 144 13.12 15.76 -8.99
CA SER A 144 11.82 16.15 -8.43
C SER A 144 11.96 16.38 -6.92
N ALA A 145 11.37 17.46 -6.44
CA ALA A 145 11.24 17.69 -5.01
C ALA A 145 10.30 16.63 -4.40
N LEU A 146 10.78 15.92 -3.39
CA LEU A 146 9.99 14.96 -2.64
C LEU A 146 9.75 15.50 -1.24
N GLU A 147 8.52 15.41 -0.77
CA GLU A 147 8.15 15.71 0.60
C GLU A 147 8.05 14.40 1.40
N PHE A 148 8.76 14.34 2.52
CA PHE A 148 8.76 13.19 3.41
C PHE A 148 8.08 13.54 4.73
N GLN A 149 7.20 12.67 5.19
CA GLN A 149 6.64 12.71 6.54
C GLN A 149 7.23 11.57 7.34
N ILE A 150 8.04 11.93 8.33
CA ILE A 150 8.73 10.97 9.20
C ILE A 150 8.11 11.08 10.59
N PRO A 151 7.37 10.07 11.07
CA PRO A 151 6.85 10.05 12.42
C PRO A 151 7.98 10.16 13.44
N VAL A 152 7.82 11.05 14.41
CA VAL A 152 8.74 11.20 15.54
C VAL A 152 7.98 10.81 16.81
N PHE A 153 8.52 9.86 17.54
CA PHE A 153 7.88 9.32 18.73
C PHE A 153 8.47 9.91 20.01
N ASN A 154 7.64 10.05 21.03
CA ASN A 154 8.11 10.41 22.34
C ASN A 154 9.05 9.31 22.88
N ASN A 155 10.07 9.73 23.62
CA ASN A 155 11.04 8.81 24.22
C ASN A 155 11.90 7.99 23.23
N MET A 156 12.07 8.47 22.01
CA MET A 156 13.03 7.86 21.10
C MET A 156 14.45 7.89 21.71
N PRO A 157 15.25 6.84 21.50
CA PRO A 157 16.64 6.83 21.91
C PRO A 157 17.41 8.05 21.35
N ALA A 158 18.29 8.64 22.16
CA ALA A 158 19.12 9.77 21.73
C ALA A 158 20.11 9.40 20.61
N GLN A 159 20.38 8.11 20.46
CA GLN A 159 21.23 7.57 19.39
C GLN A 159 20.40 6.64 18.50
N ALA A 160 20.68 6.66 17.21
CA ALA A 160 20.06 5.74 16.28
C ALA A 160 20.35 4.29 16.71
N CYS A 161 19.34 3.43 16.63
CA CYS A 161 19.55 2.01 16.80
C CYS A 161 20.51 1.50 15.73
N SER A 162 21.39 0.58 16.10
CA SER A 162 22.24 -0.10 15.11
C SER A 162 21.38 -0.77 14.05
N ALA A 163 21.86 -0.73 12.81
CA ALA A 163 21.17 -1.45 11.75
C ALA A 163 21.05 -2.94 12.13
N PRO A 164 19.90 -3.56 11.87
CA PRO A 164 19.74 -4.98 12.15
C PRO A 164 20.78 -5.80 11.38
N THR A 165 21.38 -6.77 12.05
CA THR A 165 22.39 -7.69 11.49
C THR A 165 21.75 -9.02 11.09
N GLY A 166 20.64 -9.02 10.38
CA GLY A 166 20.00 -10.22 9.87
C GLY A 166 20.41 -10.55 8.44
N ASP A 167 20.22 -11.79 8.05
CA ASP A 167 20.54 -12.30 6.71
C ASP A 167 19.49 -11.99 5.63
N GLY A 168 18.50 -11.14 5.94
CA GLY A 168 17.41 -10.80 5.00
C GLY A 168 16.41 -11.93 4.78
N SER A 169 16.52 -13.02 5.51
CA SER A 169 15.60 -14.14 5.37
C SER A 169 14.19 -13.75 5.82
N PRO A 170 13.16 -14.02 5.01
CA PRO A 170 11.76 -13.78 5.38
C PRO A 170 11.30 -14.66 6.57
N ASN A 171 12.15 -15.55 7.05
CA ASN A 171 11.93 -16.43 8.19
C ASN A 171 12.51 -15.88 9.50
N ASN A 172 12.87 -14.60 9.58
CA ASN A 172 13.28 -14.01 10.84
C ASN A 172 12.12 -14.11 11.84
N LYS A 173 12.16 -15.17 12.63
CA LYS A 173 11.26 -15.35 13.75
C LYS A 173 11.56 -14.26 14.77
N LEU A 174 10.53 -13.64 15.29
CA LEU A 174 10.62 -12.89 16.54
C LEU A 174 11.12 -13.86 17.63
N SER A 175 12.42 -13.88 17.88
CA SER A 175 12.98 -14.61 18.98
C SER A 175 13.04 -13.68 20.18
N GLY A 176 12.40 -14.06 21.28
CA GLY A 176 12.48 -13.30 22.52
C GLY A 176 11.17 -12.82 23.13
N LEU A 177 10.03 -13.37 22.74
CA LEU A 177 8.82 -13.25 23.53
C LEU A 177 8.96 -14.10 24.78
N SER A 178 9.32 -13.51 25.92
CA SER A 178 9.15 -14.15 27.20
C SER A 178 7.79 -13.81 27.79
N ALA A 179 7.18 -14.75 28.49
CA ALA A 179 5.87 -14.58 29.13
C ALA A 179 5.85 -13.55 30.29
N ASP A 180 7.00 -13.00 30.64
CA ASP A 180 7.17 -12.21 31.86
C ASP A 180 7.29 -10.70 31.65
N GLY A 181 6.98 -10.22 30.47
CA GLY A 181 7.04 -8.80 30.15
C GLY A 181 7.54 -8.59 28.71
N PHE A 182 6.90 -7.69 28.02
CA PHE A 182 7.23 -7.36 26.65
C PHE A 182 8.64 -6.77 26.56
N SER A 183 9.60 -7.60 26.17
CA SER A 183 10.84 -7.14 25.58
C SER A 183 10.85 -7.59 24.12
N LEU A 184 10.44 -6.69 23.24
CA LEU A 184 10.62 -6.88 21.80
C LEU A 184 12.04 -6.45 21.46
N THR A 185 12.92 -7.41 21.22
CA THR A 185 14.18 -7.15 20.55
C THR A 185 13.98 -7.55 19.08
N PRO A 186 13.59 -6.62 18.20
CA PRO A 186 13.39 -6.95 16.81
C PRO A 186 14.75 -7.15 16.15
N SER A 187 14.94 -8.27 15.47
CA SER A 187 16.05 -8.45 14.55
C SER A 187 15.55 -8.27 13.11
N PHE A 188 16.18 -7.37 12.38
CA PHE A 188 15.84 -7.04 11.01
C PHE A 188 16.91 -7.47 10.02
N SER A 189 16.53 -7.60 8.76
CA SER A 189 17.45 -8.00 7.72
C SER A 189 18.42 -6.89 7.30
N LYS A 190 19.57 -7.31 6.79
CA LYS A 190 20.75 -6.50 6.46
C LYS A 190 20.52 -5.39 5.41
N ASP A 191 19.44 -5.45 4.64
CA ASP A 191 19.19 -4.53 3.53
C ASP A 191 18.29 -3.36 3.88
N THR A 192 17.92 -3.23 5.14
CA THR A 192 17.15 -2.09 5.64
C THR A 192 18.10 -0.96 6.02
N THR A 193 18.53 -0.17 5.07
CA THR A 193 19.16 1.11 5.36
C THR A 193 18.10 2.08 5.84
N SER A 194 18.16 2.43 7.11
CA SER A 194 17.39 3.46 7.78
C SER A 194 15.87 3.26 7.89
N TYR A 195 15.46 2.37 8.79
CA TYR A 195 14.10 2.41 9.33
C TYR A 195 14.16 2.54 10.85
N ASN A 196 13.48 3.53 11.38
CA ASN A 196 13.18 3.54 12.79
C ASN A 196 11.99 2.61 12.99
N LEU A 197 12.22 1.44 13.53
CA LEU A 197 11.14 0.63 14.06
C LEU A 197 10.77 1.21 15.42
N ILE A 198 9.51 1.46 15.56
CA ILE A 198 8.95 1.88 16.81
C ILE A 198 8.06 0.77 17.28
N VAL A 199 8.41 0.29 18.46
CA VAL A 199 7.62 -0.63 19.23
C VAL A 199 7.23 0.12 20.48
N ASP A 200 5.92 0.23 20.74
CA ASP A 200 5.39 0.66 22.00
C ASP A 200 5.55 -0.44 23.04
#